data_4f2f10fbb52b72758b2882be30e65dd6
#
_entry.id   4f2f10fbb52b72758b2882be30e65dd6
#
_cell.length_a   1.000
_cell.length_b   1.000
_cell.length_c   1.000
_cell.angle_alpha   90.00
_cell.angle_beta   90.00
_cell.angle_gamma   90.00
#
_symmetry.space_group_name_H-M   'P 1'
#
loop_
_entity.id
_entity.type
_entity.pdbx_description
1 polymer ?
#
loop_
_entity_poly.entity_id
_entity_poly.type
_entity_poly.pdbx_seq_one_letter_code
_entity_poly.pdbx_strand_id
1 'polypeptide(L)'
;SVIQATDQRKAENEEYKSTMAENSAAVELLGVAKNRLNKFYNPKLYVAPPKRELSEEDRIAVNMGGTPPPTEAPGGIAGTGVAVFVQVKAHTQRSDIVAAPPPPPEAVGAYMKKGQESTGVLTMVDMLVADLNTEMQEMDVEEKDAQNDYEKYVQDSADKRAQDSKSIAEKESAKADAE
;
A
#
# COMPACT_ATOMS: atom_id res chain seq x y z
N SER A 1 28.74 -15.32 -7.64
CA SER A 1 29.44 -14.45 -8.62
C SER A 1 28.84 -13.04 -8.58
N VAL A 2 29.56 -12.03 -9.08
CA VAL A 2 29.05 -10.65 -9.14
C VAL A 2 27.74 -10.57 -9.93
N ILE A 3 27.59 -11.34 -11.01
CA ILE A 3 26.35 -11.39 -11.81
C ILE A 3 25.16 -11.83 -10.95
N GLN A 4 25.30 -12.92 -10.20
CA GLN A 4 24.23 -13.40 -9.32
C GLN A 4 23.88 -12.38 -8.22
N ALA A 5 24.89 -11.72 -7.65
CA ALA A 5 24.66 -10.68 -6.65
C ALA A 5 23.93 -9.46 -7.27
N THR A 6 24.27 -9.11 -8.52
CA THR A 6 23.56 -8.05 -9.24
C THR A 6 22.10 -8.41 -9.53
N ASP A 7 21.84 -9.64 -9.95
CA ASP A 7 20.47 -10.09 -10.24
C ASP A 7 19.65 -10.19 -8.96
N GLN A 8 20.26 -10.68 -7.87
CA GLN A 8 19.62 -10.70 -6.56
C GLN A 8 19.29 -9.29 -6.08
N ARG A 9 20.25 -8.35 -6.20
CA ARG A 9 20.05 -6.96 -5.76
C ARG A 9 18.95 -6.25 -6.53
N LYS A 10 18.82 -6.55 -7.84
CA LYS A 10 17.69 -6.03 -8.63
C LYS A 10 16.35 -6.56 -8.15
N ALA A 11 16.26 -7.86 -7.87
CA ALA A 11 15.02 -8.46 -7.36
C ALA A 11 14.63 -7.88 -6.00
N GLU A 12 15.57 -7.74 -5.07
CA GLU A 12 15.36 -7.13 -3.76
C GLU A 12 14.87 -5.67 -3.87
N ASN A 13 15.47 -4.88 -4.76
CA ASN A 13 15.06 -3.49 -5.00
C ASN A 13 13.66 -3.40 -5.63
N GLU A 14 13.27 -4.32 -6.51
CA GLU A 14 11.91 -4.38 -7.07
C GLU A 14 10.90 -4.75 -5.98
N GLU A 15 11.22 -5.73 -5.13
CA GLU A 15 10.39 -6.12 -3.99
C GLU A 15 10.21 -4.95 -3.00
N TYR A 16 11.31 -4.28 -2.62
CA TYR A 16 11.28 -3.08 -1.78
C TYR A 16 10.33 -2.01 -2.35
N LYS A 17 10.45 -1.68 -3.66
CA LYS A 17 9.61 -0.67 -4.30
C LYS A 17 8.13 -1.07 -4.31
N SER A 18 7.84 -2.34 -4.56
CA SER A 18 6.47 -2.86 -4.55
C SER A 18 5.86 -2.76 -3.16
N THR A 19 6.56 -3.27 -2.14
CA THR A 19 6.08 -3.25 -0.76
C THR A 19 5.93 -1.83 -0.22
N MET A 20 6.87 -0.93 -0.55
CA MET A 20 6.78 0.48 -0.18
C MET A 20 5.55 1.16 -0.80
N ALA A 21 5.25 0.86 -2.05
CA ALA A 21 4.06 1.39 -2.73
C ALA A 21 2.77 0.82 -2.11
N GLU A 22 2.74 -0.45 -1.78
CA GLU A 22 1.61 -1.12 -1.14
C GLU A 22 1.35 -0.56 0.27
N ASN A 23 2.39 -0.40 1.07
CA ASN A 23 2.28 0.18 2.42
C ASN A 23 1.82 1.65 2.37
N SER A 24 2.34 2.44 1.43
CA SER A 24 1.88 3.82 1.22
C SER A 24 0.40 3.87 0.85
N ALA A 25 -0.06 3.02 -0.06
CA ALA A 25 -1.47 2.94 -0.45
C ALA A 25 -2.35 2.48 0.73
N ALA A 26 -1.86 1.56 1.56
CA ALA A 26 -2.55 1.11 2.76
C ALA A 26 -2.72 2.25 3.78
N VAL A 27 -1.69 3.06 4.01
CA VAL A 27 -1.75 4.25 4.89
C VAL A 27 -2.79 5.26 4.38
N GLU A 28 -2.80 5.55 3.08
CA GLU A 28 -3.81 6.44 2.49
C GLU A 28 -5.23 5.88 2.66
N LEU A 29 -5.42 4.59 2.40
CA LEU A 29 -6.73 3.93 2.54
C LEU A 29 -7.22 3.97 4.00
N LEU A 30 -6.33 3.69 4.96
CA LEU A 30 -6.63 3.81 6.39
C LEU A 30 -7.00 5.26 6.78
N GLY A 31 -6.33 6.25 6.20
CA GLY A 31 -6.65 7.66 6.36
C GLY A 31 -8.05 8.01 5.87
N VAL A 32 -8.43 7.53 4.69
CA VAL A 32 -9.79 7.69 4.14
C VAL A 32 -10.84 6.99 5.01
N ALA A 33 -10.56 5.77 5.46
CA ALA A 33 -11.44 5.02 6.36
C ALA A 33 -11.63 5.76 7.68
N LYS A 34 -10.55 6.21 8.30
CA LYS A 34 -10.59 7.02 9.52
C LYS A 34 -11.41 8.30 9.35
N ASN A 35 -11.21 9.01 8.24
CA ASN A 35 -11.97 10.22 7.96
C ASN A 35 -13.48 9.94 7.81
N ARG A 36 -13.85 8.83 7.16
CA ARG A 36 -15.25 8.39 7.06
C ARG A 36 -15.85 8.03 8.42
N LEU A 37 -15.09 7.35 9.28
CA LEU A 37 -15.51 7.05 10.64
C LEU A 37 -15.70 8.34 11.47
N ASN A 38 -14.79 9.31 11.33
CA ASN A 38 -14.90 10.61 11.99
C ASN A 38 -16.19 11.36 11.62
N LYS A 39 -16.68 11.21 10.40
CA LYS A 39 -17.97 11.83 10.00
C LYS A 39 -19.12 11.43 10.92
N PHE A 40 -19.12 10.20 11.44
CA PHE A 40 -20.19 9.68 12.30
C PHE A 40 -19.90 9.82 13.78
N TYR A 41 -18.65 9.55 14.18
CA TYR A 41 -18.25 9.48 15.58
C TYR A 41 -17.66 10.78 16.11
N ASN A 42 -16.88 11.48 15.29
CA ASN A 42 -16.22 12.75 15.65
C ASN A 42 -16.39 13.79 14.53
N PRO A 43 -17.59 14.36 14.34
CA PRO A 43 -17.86 15.30 13.23
C PRO A 43 -16.93 16.53 13.22
N LYS A 44 -16.32 16.86 14.36
CA LYS A 44 -15.37 17.98 14.48
C LYS A 44 -14.02 17.69 13.79
N LEU A 45 -13.65 16.42 13.67
CA LEU A 45 -12.40 15.97 13.03
C LEU A 45 -12.60 15.53 11.57
N TYR A 46 -13.84 15.52 11.11
CA TYR A 46 -14.16 15.17 9.74
C TYR A 46 -13.72 16.25 8.78
N VAL A 47 -12.90 15.89 7.80
CA VAL A 47 -12.51 16.75 6.69
C VAL A 47 -13.32 16.35 5.46
N ALA A 48 -14.14 17.26 4.96
CA ALA A 48 -14.91 17.01 3.75
C ALA A 48 -13.93 16.87 2.55
N PRO A 49 -14.14 15.87 1.68
CA PRO A 49 -13.33 15.76 0.47
C PRO A 49 -13.47 17.04 -0.36
N PRO A 50 -12.41 17.44 -1.09
CA PRO A 50 -12.47 18.62 -1.94
C PRO A 50 -13.65 18.49 -2.92
N LYS A 51 -14.41 19.57 -3.07
CA LYS A 51 -15.47 19.61 -4.08
C LYS A 51 -14.81 19.49 -5.45
N ARG A 52 -15.38 18.64 -6.29
CA ARG A 52 -14.96 18.52 -7.69
C ARG A 52 -15.02 19.91 -8.34
N GLU A 53 -13.92 20.34 -8.90
CA GLU A 53 -13.92 21.46 -9.81
C GLU A 53 -14.54 21.00 -11.13
N LEU A 54 -15.72 21.50 -11.42
CA LEU A 54 -16.38 21.28 -12.70
C LEU A 54 -15.67 22.09 -13.77
N SER A 55 -15.50 21.54 -14.97
CA SER A 55 -15.05 22.30 -16.13
C SER A 55 -16.02 23.48 -16.38
N GLU A 56 -15.60 24.51 -17.09
CA GLU A 56 -16.50 25.64 -17.37
C GLU A 56 -17.75 25.18 -18.16
N GLU A 57 -17.60 24.23 -19.06
CA GLU A 57 -18.68 23.62 -19.81
C GLU A 57 -19.67 22.88 -18.92
N ASP A 58 -19.17 22.08 -17.97
CA ASP A 58 -20.00 21.36 -16.99
C ASP A 58 -20.71 22.33 -16.04
N ARG A 59 -20.07 23.43 -15.65
CA ARG A 59 -20.70 24.48 -14.83
C ARG A 59 -21.85 25.16 -15.57
N ILE A 60 -21.69 25.43 -16.85
CA ILE A 60 -22.76 26.00 -17.68
C ILE A 60 -23.91 25.02 -17.80
N ALA A 61 -23.63 23.74 -18.07
CA ALA A 61 -24.64 22.69 -18.16
C ALA A 61 -25.44 22.54 -16.85
N VAL A 62 -24.77 22.53 -15.70
CA VAL A 62 -25.43 22.48 -14.38
C VAL A 62 -26.25 23.72 -14.09
N ASN A 63 -25.78 24.91 -14.45
CA ASN A 63 -26.52 26.16 -14.27
C ASN A 63 -27.78 26.23 -15.18
N MET A 64 -27.77 25.52 -16.30
CA MET A 64 -28.93 25.36 -17.20
C MET A 64 -29.90 24.25 -16.74
N GLY A 65 -29.66 23.63 -15.58
CA GLY A 65 -30.50 22.56 -15.02
C GLY A 65 -30.14 21.15 -15.51
N GLY A 66 -28.99 21.00 -16.18
CA GLY A 66 -28.43 19.70 -16.54
C GLY A 66 -27.75 18.99 -15.35
N THR A 67 -27.64 17.68 -15.41
CA THR A 67 -26.82 16.91 -14.46
C THR A 67 -25.38 16.91 -14.94
N PRO A 68 -24.40 17.10 -14.03
CA PRO A 68 -22.99 17.01 -14.41
C PRO A 68 -22.70 15.62 -14.98
N PRO A 69 -21.82 15.51 -15.98
CA PRO A 69 -21.43 14.21 -16.51
C PRO A 69 -20.91 13.32 -15.39
N PRO A 70 -21.21 12.01 -15.44
CA PRO A 70 -20.69 11.08 -14.44
C PRO A 70 -19.16 11.18 -14.43
N THR A 71 -18.61 11.38 -13.27
CA THR A 71 -17.15 11.27 -13.08
C THR A 71 -16.79 9.85 -13.49
N GLU A 72 -15.83 9.69 -14.41
CA GLU A 72 -15.15 8.41 -14.53
C GLU A 72 -14.73 8.00 -13.12
N ALA A 73 -15.24 6.85 -12.66
CA ALA A 73 -14.90 6.36 -11.37
C ALA A 73 -13.37 6.27 -11.30
N PRO A 74 -12.73 6.92 -10.33
CA PRO A 74 -11.28 6.76 -10.18
C PRO A 74 -11.01 5.26 -10.14
N GLY A 75 -10.14 4.78 -11.00
CA GLY A 75 -9.87 3.35 -11.18
C GLY A 75 -9.52 2.71 -9.83
N GLY A 76 -10.37 1.80 -9.37
CA GLY A 76 -10.19 1.12 -8.10
C GLY A 76 -10.87 1.76 -6.88
N ILE A 77 -10.65 1.18 -5.69
CA ILE A 77 -11.21 1.67 -4.42
C ILE A 77 -10.67 3.07 -4.14
N ALA A 78 -11.53 4.07 -4.13
CA ALA A 78 -11.22 5.46 -3.79
C ALA A 78 -10.07 6.12 -4.60
N GLY A 79 -9.81 5.65 -5.83
CA GLY A 79 -8.75 6.21 -6.66
C GLY A 79 -7.37 5.57 -6.44
N THR A 80 -7.28 4.51 -5.68
CA THR A 80 -6.01 3.83 -5.37
C THR A 80 -5.49 2.91 -6.50
N GLY A 81 -6.21 2.75 -7.60
CA GLY A 81 -5.87 1.79 -8.66
C GLY A 81 -6.10 0.32 -8.32
N VAL A 82 -6.54 0.03 -7.09
CA VAL A 82 -6.84 -1.35 -6.65
C VAL A 82 -8.20 -1.78 -7.19
N ALA A 83 -8.22 -2.83 -8.01
CA ALA A 83 -9.45 -3.39 -8.55
C ALA A 83 -10.33 -3.97 -7.43
N VAL A 84 -11.57 -3.50 -7.34
CA VAL A 84 -12.55 -4.06 -6.39
C VAL A 84 -12.98 -5.42 -6.89
N PHE A 85 -12.60 -6.49 -6.21
CA PHE A 85 -13.30 -7.76 -6.33
C PHE A 85 -14.64 -7.66 -5.62
N VAL A 86 -15.67 -7.24 -6.35
CA VAL A 86 -17.05 -7.33 -5.88
C VAL A 86 -17.44 -8.80 -5.91
N GLN A 87 -17.33 -9.46 -4.77
CA GLN A 87 -17.93 -10.76 -4.58
C GLN A 87 -19.45 -10.55 -4.44
N VAL A 88 -20.15 -10.52 -5.57
CA VAL A 88 -21.61 -10.58 -5.58
C VAL A 88 -21.99 -12.01 -5.15
N LYS A 89 -22.23 -12.19 -3.87
CA LYS A 89 -22.90 -13.37 -3.39
C LYS A 89 -24.33 -13.30 -3.87
N ALA A 90 -24.64 -14.00 -4.95
CA ALA A 90 -26.01 -14.20 -5.39
C ALA A 90 -26.76 -14.91 -4.27
N HIS A 91 -27.62 -14.18 -3.56
CA HIS A 91 -28.60 -14.76 -2.67
C HIS A 91 -29.64 -15.45 -3.58
N THR A 92 -29.48 -16.74 -3.79
CA THR A 92 -30.55 -17.60 -4.26
C THR A 92 -31.60 -17.62 -3.16
N GLN A 93 -32.68 -16.88 -3.33
CA GLN A 93 -33.88 -17.04 -2.54
C GLN A 93 -34.43 -18.46 -2.80
N ARG A 94 -34.22 -19.32 -1.87
CA ARG A 94 -34.90 -20.61 -1.82
C ARG A 94 -36.26 -20.34 -1.16
N SER A 95 -37.27 -20.10 -2.01
CA SER A 95 -38.66 -20.18 -1.58
C SER A 95 -38.96 -21.65 -1.31
N ASP A 96 -39.19 -21.98 -0.10
CA ASP A 96 -40.15 -22.94 0.39
C ASP A 96 -39.80 -23.32 1.84
N ILE A 97 -40.55 -22.78 2.73
CA ILE A 97 -41.17 -23.47 3.90
C ILE A 97 -41.91 -22.37 4.66
N VAL A 98 -43.23 -22.45 4.61
CA VAL A 98 -44.15 -21.63 5.44
C VAL A 98 -44.02 -22.10 6.89
N ALA A 99 -43.06 -21.51 7.59
CA ALA A 99 -43.07 -21.51 9.05
C ALA A 99 -43.51 -20.11 9.49
N ALA A 100 -44.44 -20.02 10.43
CA ALA A 100 -44.85 -18.73 10.97
C ALA A 100 -43.63 -17.93 11.42
N PRO A 101 -43.57 -16.62 11.13
CA PRO A 101 -42.42 -15.80 11.50
C PRO A 101 -42.26 -15.86 13.04
N PRO A 102 -41.00 -16.00 13.53
CA PRO A 102 -40.75 -15.93 14.97
C PRO A 102 -41.26 -14.58 15.50
N PRO A 103 -41.69 -14.51 16.77
CA PRO A 103 -42.12 -13.25 17.36
C PRO A 103 -41.03 -12.21 17.19
N PRO A 104 -41.39 -10.94 16.93
CA PRO A 104 -40.43 -9.88 16.77
C PRO A 104 -39.49 -9.85 18.01
N PRO A 105 -38.17 -9.67 17.80
CA PRO A 105 -37.26 -9.53 18.93
C PRO A 105 -37.70 -8.39 19.84
N GLU A 106 -37.56 -8.56 21.13
CA GLU A 106 -37.87 -7.52 22.13
C GLU A 106 -37.19 -6.22 21.71
N ALA A 107 -37.91 -5.10 21.80
CA ALA A 107 -37.43 -3.80 21.41
C ALA A 107 -36.11 -3.53 22.14
N VAL A 108 -35.01 -3.50 21.38
CA VAL A 108 -33.71 -3.05 21.89
C VAL A 108 -33.90 -1.67 22.52
N GLY A 109 -33.53 -1.55 23.80
CA GLY A 109 -33.64 -0.29 24.54
C GLY A 109 -33.06 0.88 23.74
N ALA A 110 -33.54 2.09 24.04
CA ALA A 110 -33.16 3.31 23.30
C ALA A 110 -31.66 3.36 23.01
N TYR A 111 -31.31 3.59 21.74
CA TYR A 111 -29.90 3.67 21.26
C TYR A 111 -29.11 4.66 22.13
N MET A 112 -28.31 4.14 23.03
CA MET A 112 -27.33 4.95 23.77
C MET A 112 -26.14 5.19 22.84
N LYS A 113 -25.82 6.45 22.60
CA LYS A 113 -24.71 6.90 21.77
C LYS A 113 -23.40 6.32 22.34
N LYS A 114 -22.92 5.22 21.79
CA LYS A 114 -21.66 4.54 22.19
C LYS A 114 -20.44 5.36 21.69
N GLY A 115 -20.24 6.55 22.27
CA GLY A 115 -19.14 7.42 21.92
C GLY A 115 -17.77 6.92 22.40
N GLN A 116 -17.74 6.02 23.39
CA GLN A 116 -16.48 5.49 23.94
C GLN A 116 -15.93 4.28 23.16
N GLU A 117 -16.79 3.45 22.59
CA GLU A 117 -16.33 2.28 21.81
C GLU A 117 -15.73 2.69 20.45
N SER A 118 -16.21 3.76 19.86
CA SER A 118 -15.68 4.28 18.59
C SER A 118 -14.26 4.86 18.71
N THR A 119 -13.89 5.36 19.89
CA THR A 119 -12.54 5.86 20.16
C THR A 119 -11.51 4.71 20.07
N GLY A 120 -11.87 3.52 20.53
CA GLY A 120 -11.02 2.33 20.43
C GLY A 120 -10.68 1.95 19.00
N VAL A 121 -11.68 1.93 18.10
CA VAL A 121 -11.45 1.60 16.68
C VAL A 121 -10.57 2.64 15.99
N LEU A 122 -10.81 3.93 16.23
CA LEU A 122 -9.98 5.00 15.66
C LEU A 122 -8.54 4.93 16.16
N THR A 123 -8.34 4.60 17.45
CA THR A 123 -7.00 4.40 18.02
C THR A 123 -6.32 3.18 17.38
N MET A 124 -7.03 2.09 17.13
CA MET A 124 -6.45 0.93 16.44
C MET A 124 -6.03 1.28 15.02
N VAL A 125 -6.81 2.06 14.29
CA VAL A 125 -6.42 2.53 12.95
C VAL A 125 -5.17 3.41 13.02
N ASP A 126 -5.06 4.27 14.03
CA ASP A 126 -3.85 5.09 14.23
C ASP A 126 -2.61 4.25 14.55
N MET A 127 -2.77 3.20 15.35
CA MET A 127 -1.68 2.25 15.62
C MET A 127 -1.23 1.54 14.33
N LEU A 128 -2.16 1.05 13.53
CA LEU A 128 -1.83 0.42 12.24
C LEU A 128 -1.09 1.38 11.29
N VAL A 129 -1.52 2.63 11.23
CA VAL A 129 -0.82 3.66 10.43
C VAL A 129 0.59 3.92 10.97
N ALA A 130 0.75 3.96 12.30
CA ALA A 130 2.06 4.14 12.92
C ALA A 130 2.98 2.94 12.65
N ASP A 131 2.46 1.71 12.75
CA ASP A 131 3.20 0.48 12.49
C ASP A 131 3.67 0.43 11.02
N LEU A 132 2.78 0.71 10.06
CA LEU A 132 3.16 0.77 8.64
C LEU A 132 4.21 1.84 8.35
N ASN A 133 4.12 3.01 8.98
CA ASN A 133 5.13 4.05 8.82
C ASN A 133 6.49 3.64 9.41
N THR A 134 6.50 2.91 10.52
CA THR A 134 7.72 2.37 11.12
C THR A 134 8.34 1.32 10.20
N GLU A 135 7.54 0.39 9.71
CA GLU A 135 7.97 -0.63 8.74
C GLU A 135 8.60 -0.01 7.48
N MET A 136 7.95 1.01 6.91
CA MET A 136 8.51 1.73 5.76
C MET A 136 9.87 2.39 6.07
N GLN A 137 10.04 2.92 7.29
CA GLN A 137 11.33 3.50 7.71
C GLN A 137 12.41 2.44 7.89
N GLU A 138 12.06 1.29 8.45
CA GLU A 138 12.96 0.14 8.58
C GLU A 138 13.40 -0.36 7.21
N MET A 139 12.47 -0.54 6.28
CA MET A 139 12.75 -0.93 4.90
C MET A 139 13.67 0.07 4.18
N ASP A 140 13.50 1.38 4.40
CA ASP A 140 14.39 2.40 3.85
C ASP A 140 15.83 2.27 4.35
N VAL A 141 16.01 1.90 5.62
CA VAL A 141 17.34 1.67 6.20
C VAL A 141 17.94 0.39 5.64
N GLU A 142 17.19 -0.70 5.63
CA GLU A 142 17.62 -2.00 5.09
C GLU A 142 18.03 -1.89 3.62
N GLU A 143 17.26 -1.15 2.80
CA GLU A 143 17.58 -0.91 1.39
C GLU A 143 18.90 -0.16 1.22
N LYS A 144 19.15 0.86 2.05
CA LYS A 144 20.42 1.61 2.02
C LYS A 144 21.60 0.75 2.43
N ASP A 145 21.43 -0.08 3.46
CA ASP A 145 22.47 -0.96 3.94
C ASP A 145 22.76 -2.06 2.89
N ALA A 146 21.74 -2.66 2.32
CA ALA A 146 21.89 -3.65 1.24
C ALA A 146 22.56 -3.06 0.00
N GLN A 147 22.27 -1.82 -0.36
CA GLN A 147 22.94 -1.12 -1.46
C GLN A 147 24.43 -0.86 -1.15
N ASN A 148 24.74 -0.40 0.04
CA ASN A 148 26.13 -0.17 0.48
C ASN A 148 26.93 -1.48 0.48
N ASP A 149 26.36 -2.56 0.99
CA ASP A 149 27.02 -3.88 1.03
C ASP A 149 27.23 -4.42 -0.37
N TYR A 150 26.29 -4.24 -1.27
CA TYR A 150 26.44 -4.61 -2.68
C TYR A 150 27.58 -3.83 -3.36
N GLU A 151 27.63 -2.51 -3.18
CA GLU A 151 28.68 -1.66 -3.76
C GLU A 151 30.06 -2.08 -3.26
N LYS A 152 30.19 -2.32 -1.95
CA LYS A 152 31.42 -2.83 -1.35
C LYS A 152 31.81 -4.19 -1.90
N TYR A 153 30.85 -5.12 -2.01
CA TYR A 153 31.10 -6.43 -2.59
C TYR A 153 31.60 -6.36 -4.03
N VAL A 154 31.02 -5.47 -4.85
CA VAL A 154 31.46 -5.27 -6.24
C VAL A 154 32.87 -4.71 -6.28
N GLN A 155 33.18 -3.72 -5.43
CA GLN A 155 34.52 -3.13 -5.33
C GLN A 155 35.56 -4.17 -4.92
N ASP A 156 35.31 -4.89 -3.81
CA ASP A 156 36.21 -5.93 -3.30
C ASP A 156 36.44 -7.04 -4.34
N SER A 157 35.39 -7.36 -5.12
CA SER A 157 35.50 -8.35 -6.20
C SER A 157 36.34 -7.84 -7.39
N ALA A 158 36.30 -6.55 -7.67
CA ALA A 158 37.11 -5.94 -8.70
C ALA A 158 38.61 -5.89 -8.29
N ASP A 159 38.87 -5.48 -7.06
CA ASP A 159 40.20 -5.40 -6.48
C ASP A 159 40.87 -6.78 -6.41
N LYS A 160 40.10 -7.78 -5.97
CA LYS A 160 40.57 -9.15 -5.94
C LYS A 160 40.94 -9.68 -7.34
N ARG A 161 40.10 -9.41 -8.35
CA ARG A 161 40.41 -9.80 -9.74
C ARG A 161 41.67 -9.13 -10.27
N ALA A 162 41.90 -7.84 -9.95
CA ALA A 162 43.11 -7.14 -10.32
C ALA A 162 44.34 -7.75 -9.67
N GLN A 163 44.25 -8.10 -8.38
CA GLN A 163 45.32 -8.77 -7.64
C GLN A 163 45.59 -10.17 -8.16
N ASP A 164 44.56 -10.97 -8.44
CA ASP A 164 44.69 -12.30 -9.01
C ASP A 164 45.36 -12.27 -10.42
N SER A 165 44.95 -11.31 -11.27
CA SER A 165 45.55 -11.11 -12.59
C SER A 165 47.05 -10.79 -12.49
N LYS A 166 47.43 -9.92 -11.54
CA LYS A 166 48.85 -9.60 -11.28
C LYS A 166 49.63 -10.85 -10.81
N SER A 167 49.03 -11.57 -9.87
CA SER A 167 49.65 -12.83 -9.36
C SER A 167 49.83 -13.89 -10.43
N ILE A 168 48.87 -13.99 -11.37
CA ILE A 168 48.97 -14.90 -12.50
C ILE A 168 50.15 -14.50 -13.39
N ALA A 169 50.26 -13.20 -13.78
CA ALA A 169 51.35 -12.72 -14.63
C ALA A 169 52.72 -12.92 -13.97
N GLU A 170 52.87 -12.68 -12.67
CA GLU A 170 54.09 -12.93 -11.91
C GLU A 170 54.46 -14.41 -11.92
N LYS A 171 53.50 -15.32 -11.73
CA LYS A 171 53.73 -16.77 -11.76
C LYS A 171 54.07 -17.27 -13.15
N GLU A 172 53.46 -16.74 -14.20
CA GLU A 172 53.77 -17.07 -15.60
C GLU A 172 55.21 -16.63 -15.95
N SER A 173 55.63 -15.44 -15.53
CA SER A 173 57.00 -14.96 -15.68
C SER A 173 57.99 -15.87 -14.96
N ALA A 174 57.73 -16.17 -13.67
CA ALA A 174 58.60 -17.07 -12.90
C ALA A 174 58.69 -18.50 -13.48
N LYS A 175 57.63 -18.98 -14.10
CA LYS A 175 57.60 -20.24 -14.78
C LYS A 175 58.51 -20.22 -16.05
N ALA A 176 58.38 -19.16 -16.86
CA ALA A 176 59.20 -19.00 -18.05
C ALA A 176 60.71 -18.85 -17.72
N ASP A 177 61.05 -18.23 -16.58
CA ASP A 177 62.44 -18.11 -16.12
C ASP A 177 62.99 -19.44 -15.61
N ALA A 178 62.16 -20.40 -15.25
CA ALA A 178 62.54 -21.71 -14.73
C ALA A 178 62.60 -22.82 -15.80
N GLU A 179 62.07 -22.61 -17.00
CA GLU A 179 62.13 -23.50 -18.16
C GLU A 179 63.35 -23.17 -19.04
#